data_79661141e7225aaeae5f1b0c86a8699f
#
_entry.id   79661141e7225aaeae5f1b0c86a8699f
#
_cell.length_a   1.000
_cell.length_b   1.000
_cell.length_c   1.000
_cell.angle_alpha   90.00
_cell.angle_beta   90.00
_cell.angle_gamma   90.00
#
_symmetry.space_group_name_H-M   'P 1'
#
loop_
_entity.id
_entity.type
_entity.pdbx_description
1 polymer ?
#
loop_
_entity_poly.entity_id
_entity_poly.type
_entity_poly.pdbx_seq_one_letter_code
_entity_poly.pdbx_strand_id
1 'polypeptide(L)'
;MTLLITGGEGTLGKELVKLFPGSVHPSHTELDVGDAGPVDAFVRKASPTMVIHCAALTGVRECEDDRELAWRVNVGGTENLVRACEAFSRDCYFVFVSTACAFYGDRGDYTESDLPYPKNYYALTKLLGEAAVRHSGLKRWLVIRTNFVGREKWRYPKAFADRYGTYLFADDLARAIREVTDKETTGVLHVVGDRRLSMFELARITTPDVQPMTLDSYRGPPLTIDMTLRSERIPPFKLTRTGPESE
;
A
#
# COMPACT_ATOMS: atom_id res chain seq x y z
N MET A 1 -5.76 -11.69 -20.55
CA MET A 1 -5.10 -10.70 -19.65
C MET A 1 -4.54 -11.44 -18.46
N THR A 2 -3.23 -11.37 -18.22
CA THR A 2 -2.58 -12.03 -17.06
C THR A 2 -2.30 -10.96 -16.02
N LEU A 3 -3.00 -11.02 -14.89
CA LEU A 3 -2.76 -10.14 -13.73
C LEU A 3 -1.87 -10.87 -12.73
N LEU A 4 -0.73 -10.25 -12.38
CA LEU A 4 0.13 -10.69 -11.28
C LEU A 4 -0.12 -9.81 -10.06
N ILE A 5 -0.45 -10.43 -8.92
CA ILE A 5 -0.59 -9.75 -7.62
C ILE A 5 0.51 -10.29 -6.70
N THR A 6 1.47 -9.47 -6.33
CA THR A 6 2.45 -9.85 -5.30
C THR A 6 1.95 -9.45 -3.93
N GLY A 7 2.28 -10.25 -2.91
CA GLY A 7 1.72 -10.05 -1.57
C GLY A 7 0.24 -10.42 -1.46
N GLY A 8 -0.22 -11.39 -2.27
CA GLY A 8 -1.61 -11.88 -2.31
C GLY A 8 -2.13 -12.44 -0.97
N GLU A 9 -1.25 -12.85 -0.07
CA GLU A 9 -1.61 -13.36 1.26
C GLU A 9 -1.74 -12.25 2.32
N GLY A 10 -1.34 -11.00 1.98
CA GLY A 10 -1.46 -9.85 2.87
C GLY A 10 -2.89 -9.33 2.99
N THR A 11 -3.10 -8.37 3.89
CA THR A 11 -4.43 -7.79 4.17
C THR A 11 -5.13 -7.24 2.92
N LEU A 12 -4.44 -6.45 2.10
CA LEU A 12 -4.98 -5.94 0.84
C LEU A 12 -4.97 -7.01 -0.26
N GLY A 13 -3.89 -7.79 -0.34
CA GLY A 13 -3.72 -8.80 -1.38
C GLY A 13 -4.85 -9.81 -1.42
N LYS A 14 -5.31 -10.30 -0.26
CA LYS A 14 -6.46 -11.20 -0.15
C LYS A 14 -7.74 -10.62 -0.75
N GLU A 15 -8.00 -9.34 -0.53
CA GLU A 15 -9.18 -8.67 -1.08
C GLU A 15 -9.06 -8.46 -2.60
N LEU A 16 -7.86 -8.14 -3.08
CA LEU A 16 -7.60 -8.06 -4.53
C LEU A 16 -7.76 -9.42 -5.22
N VAL A 17 -7.22 -10.49 -4.63
CA VAL A 17 -7.36 -11.86 -5.18
C VAL A 17 -8.84 -12.26 -5.30
N LYS A 18 -9.67 -11.92 -4.31
CA LYS A 18 -11.13 -12.14 -4.39
C LYS A 18 -11.80 -11.37 -5.54
N LEU A 19 -11.37 -10.11 -5.74
CA LEU A 19 -11.93 -9.24 -6.79
C LEU A 19 -11.45 -9.60 -8.20
N PHE A 20 -10.26 -10.18 -8.33
CA PHE A 20 -9.66 -10.56 -9.61
C PHE A 20 -9.50 -12.08 -9.70
N PRO A 21 -10.61 -12.84 -9.83
CA PRO A 21 -10.52 -14.29 -9.96
C PRO A 21 -9.71 -14.65 -11.21
N GLY A 22 -8.77 -15.58 -11.06
CA GLY A 22 -7.84 -15.95 -12.13
C GLY A 22 -6.55 -15.11 -12.18
N SER A 23 -6.34 -14.19 -11.22
CA SER A 23 -5.04 -13.57 -11.04
C SER A 23 -3.98 -14.59 -10.59
N VAL A 24 -2.75 -14.36 -11.02
CA VAL A 24 -1.57 -15.11 -10.53
C VAL A 24 -1.07 -14.40 -9.28
N HIS A 25 -1.05 -15.10 -8.14
CA HIS A 25 -0.70 -14.52 -6.84
C HIS A 25 0.18 -15.47 -6.04
N PRO A 26 1.47 -15.57 -6.40
CA PRO A 26 2.40 -16.46 -5.71
C PRO A 26 2.53 -16.10 -4.22
N SER A 27 2.63 -17.14 -3.39
CA SER A 27 3.00 -17.00 -1.98
C SER A 27 4.46 -16.49 -1.87
N HIS A 28 4.85 -16.03 -0.67
CA HIS A 28 6.24 -15.61 -0.44
C HIS A 28 7.25 -16.73 -0.69
N THR A 29 6.89 -17.99 -0.40
CA THR A 29 7.75 -19.15 -0.65
C THR A 29 7.88 -19.51 -2.12
N GLU A 30 6.91 -19.18 -2.96
CA GLU A 30 6.94 -19.38 -4.41
C GLU A 30 7.66 -18.24 -5.13
N LEU A 31 7.58 -17.02 -4.59
CA LEU A 31 8.22 -15.83 -5.15
C LEU A 31 8.65 -14.85 -4.06
N ASP A 32 9.89 -14.94 -3.58
CA ASP A 32 10.52 -13.87 -2.83
C ASP A 32 10.89 -12.73 -3.79
N VAL A 33 10.20 -11.61 -3.69
CA VAL A 33 10.46 -10.44 -4.55
C VAL A 33 11.87 -9.87 -4.36
N GLY A 34 12.47 -10.09 -3.19
CA GLY A 34 13.86 -9.69 -2.89
C GLY A 34 14.93 -10.49 -3.63
N ASP A 35 14.57 -11.56 -4.35
CA ASP A 35 15.49 -12.39 -5.13
C ASP A 35 15.29 -12.17 -6.63
N ALA A 36 16.27 -11.56 -7.26
CA ALA A 36 16.21 -11.13 -8.65
C ALA A 36 16.04 -12.28 -9.66
N GLY A 37 16.74 -13.40 -9.45
CA GLY A 37 16.71 -14.55 -10.37
C GLY A 37 15.32 -15.19 -10.47
N PRO A 38 14.71 -15.61 -9.35
CA PRO A 38 13.34 -16.10 -9.31
C PRO A 38 12.32 -15.11 -9.87
N VAL A 39 12.47 -13.79 -9.58
CA VAL A 39 11.56 -12.76 -10.13
C VAL A 39 11.65 -12.71 -11.65
N ASP A 40 12.85 -12.71 -12.24
CA ASP A 40 13.05 -12.73 -13.69
C ASP A 40 12.42 -13.96 -14.35
N ALA A 41 12.67 -15.14 -13.79
CA ALA A 41 12.11 -16.39 -14.28
C ALA A 41 10.59 -16.40 -14.21
N PHE A 42 10.03 -15.91 -13.10
CA PHE A 42 8.58 -15.86 -12.88
C PHE A 42 7.89 -14.90 -13.85
N VAL A 43 8.36 -13.65 -13.95
CA VAL A 43 7.78 -12.63 -14.84
C VAL A 43 7.88 -13.06 -16.30
N ARG A 44 9.03 -13.64 -16.72
CA ARG A 44 9.21 -14.18 -18.07
C ARG A 44 8.17 -15.27 -18.38
N LYS A 45 7.93 -16.20 -17.45
CA LYS A 45 6.95 -17.28 -17.61
C LYS A 45 5.52 -16.79 -17.61
N ALA A 46 5.18 -15.90 -16.66
CA ALA A 46 3.81 -15.40 -16.48
C ALA A 46 3.41 -14.39 -17.55
N SER A 47 4.38 -13.64 -18.12
CA SER A 47 4.17 -12.56 -19.10
C SER A 47 2.97 -11.67 -18.70
N PRO A 48 3.00 -11.03 -17.52
CA PRO A 48 1.85 -10.29 -17.01
C PRO A 48 1.55 -9.08 -17.89
N THR A 49 0.27 -8.85 -18.17
CA THR A 49 -0.22 -7.62 -18.80
C THR A 49 -0.52 -6.53 -17.78
N MET A 50 -0.70 -6.91 -16.50
CA MET A 50 -0.84 -6.01 -15.35
C MET A 50 -0.13 -6.62 -14.14
N VAL A 51 0.53 -5.79 -13.36
CA VAL A 51 1.10 -6.13 -12.04
C VAL A 51 0.48 -5.23 -11.00
N ILE A 52 -0.04 -5.79 -9.90
CA ILE A 52 -0.37 -5.04 -8.68
C ILE A 52 0.62 -5.48 -7.59
N HIS A 53 1.56 -4.59 -7.28
CA HIS A 53 2.62 -4.88 -6.33
C HIS A 53 2.23 -4.41 -4.92
N CYS A 54 1.81 -5.37 -4.07
CA CYS A 54 1.44 -5.16 -2.67
C CYS A 54 2.46 -5.77 -1.68
N ALA A 55 3.39 -6.61 -2.15
CA ALA A 55 4.38 -7.23 -1.28
C ALA A 55 5.27 -6.15 -0.65
N ALA A 56 5.35 -6.14 0.67
CA ALA A 56 6.19 -5.23 1.43
C ALA A 56 6.33 -5.69 2.89
N LEU A 57 7.46 -5.38 3.51
CA LEU A 57 7.59 -5.35 4.96
C LEU A 57 6.97 -4.04 5.46
N THR A 58 5.88 -4.11 6.24
CA THR A 58 5.05 -2.93 6.57
C THR A 58 5.13 -2.47 8.02
N GLY A 59 5.71 -3.27 8.91
CA GLY A 59 5.90 -2.93 10.31
C GLY A 59 6.95 -1.82 10.48
N VAL A 60 6.55 -0.63 10.96
CA VAL A 60 7.49 0.48 11.14
C VAL A 60 8.65 0.09 12.06
N ARG A 61 8.34 -0.56 13.20
CA ARG A 61 9.37 -1.06 14.13
C ARG A 61 10.24 -2.13 13.48
N GLU A 62 9.63 -3.09 12.82
CA GLU A 62 10.32 -4.19 12.12
C GLU A 62 11.29 -3.66 11.05
N CYS A 63 10.88 -2.64 10.29
CA CYS A 63 11.74 -1.99 9.31
C CYS A 63 12.90 -1.19 9.93
N GLU A 64 12.75 -0.67 11.17
CA GLU A 64 13.84 -0.01 11.87
C GLU A 64 14.81 -1.03 12.49
N ASP A 65 14.27 -2.14 13.01
CA ASP A 65 15.05 -3.19 13.69
C ASP A 65 15.84 -4.04 12.66
N ASP A 66 15.29 -4.26 11.45
CA ASP A 66 15.96 -4.97 10.35
C ASP A 66 15.86 -4.14 9.05
N ARG A 67 16.75 -3.16 8.94
CA ARG A 67 16.82 -2.27 7.77
C ARG A 67 17.28 -2.97 6.50
N GLU A 68 18.11 -3.99 6.62
CA GLU A 68 18.59 -4.77 5.48
C GLU A 68 17.44 -5.55 4.85
N LEU A 69 16.65 -6.26 5.65
CA LEU A 69 15.46 -6.95 5.18
C LEU A 69 14.44 -5.98 4.59
N ALA A 70 14.18 -4.86 5.26
CA ALA A 70 13.26 -3.84 4.78
C ALA A 70 13.70 -3.26 3.42
N TRP A 71 15.01 -3.00 3.25
CA TRP A 71 15.56 -2.57 1.98
C TRP A 71 15.42 -3.64 0.91
N ARG A 72 15.86 -4.86 1.21
CA ARG A 72 15.82 -5.99 0.27
C ARG A 72 14.42 -6.25 -0.26
N VAL A 73 13.41 -6.23 0.62
CA VAL A 73 12.01 -6.51 0.23
C VAL A 73 11.37 -5.29 -0.43
N ASN A 74 11.41 -4.11 0.20
CA ASN A 74 10.61 -2.97 -0.23
C ASN A 74 11.24 -2.20 -1.40
N VAL A 75 12.56 -2.06 -1.41
CA VAL A 75 13.30 -1.37 -2.49
C VAL A 75 13.74 -2.37 -3.53
N GLY A 76 14.61 -3.31 -3.17
CA GLY A 76 15.14 -4.32 -4.09
C GLY A 76 14.05 -5.16 -4.74
N GLY A 77 13.02 -5.56 -3.97
CA GLY A 77 11.89 -6.31 -4.51
C GLY A 77 11.10 -5.52 -5.55
N THR A 78 10.89 -4.22 -5.33
CA THR A 78 10.25 -3.35 -6.31
C THR A 78 11.12 -3.17 -7.55
N GLU A 79 12.43 -2.92 -7.37
CA GLU A 79 13.40 -2.81 -8.47
C GLU A 79 13.48 -4.08 -9.30
N ASN A 80 13.51 -5.26 -8.67
CA ASN A 80 13.53 -6.55 -9.35
C ASN A 80 12.30 -6.75 -10.24
N LEU A 81 11.09 -6.46 -9.69
CA LEU A 81 9.85 -6.58 -10.46
C LEU A 81 9.78 -5.59 -11.61
N VAL A 82 10.14 -4.34 -11.39
CA VAL A 82 10.18 -3.30 -12.44
C VAL A 82 11.13 -3.73 -13.55
N ARG A 83 12.37 -4.08 -13.23
CA ARG A 83 13.37 -4.54 -14.19
C ARG A 83 12.91 -5.79 -14.97
N ALA A 84 12.33 -6.77 -14.29
CA ALA A 84 11.80 -7.95 -14.96
C ALA A 84 10.64 -7.61 -15.91
N CYS A 85 9.74 -6.70 -15.51
CA CYS A 85 8.68 -6.23 -16.39
C CYS A 85 9.23 -5.47 -17.60
N GLU A 86 10.23 -4.61 -17.43
CA GLU A 86 10.91 -3.92 -18.55
C GLU A 86 11.52 -4.90 -19.56
N ALA A 87 12.13 -5.99 -19.05
CA ALA A 87 12.80 -6.99 -19.89
C ALA A 87 11.83 -7.93 -20.61
N PHE A 88 10.74 -8.36 -19.94
CA PHE A 88 9.92 -9.47 -20.40
C PHE A 88 8.44 -9.14 -20.62
N SER A 89 7.97 -7.96 -20.15
CA SER A 89 6.56 -7.54 -20.21
C SER A 89 6.44 -6.03 -20.30
N ARG A 90 7.18 -5.39 -21.19
CA ARG A 90 7.36 -3.93 -21.24
C ARG A 90 6.07 -3.11 -21.41
N ASP A 91 5.03 -3.71 -21.97
CA ASP A 91 3.72 -3.07 -22.14
C ASP A 91 2.78 -3.33 -20.94
N CYS A 92 3.27 -4.00 -19.88
CA CYS A 92 2.45 -4.24 -18.71
C CYS A 92 2.10 -2.94 -18.00
N TYR A 93 0.92 -2.90 -17.39
CA TYR A 93 0.50 -1.82 -16.51
C TYR A 93 0.95 -2.13 -15.08
N PHE A 94 1.89 -1.38 -14.56
CA PHE A 94 2.49 -1.62 -13.24
C PHE A 94 1.86 -0.73 -12.17
N VAL A 95 1.16 -1.33 -11.23
CA VAL A 95 0.50 -0.65 -10.10
C VAL A 95 1.27 -0.93 -8.82
N PHE A 96 1.82 0.12 -8.21
CA PHE A 96 2.56 0.06 -6.96
C PHE A 96 1.74 0.61 -5.82
N VAL A 97 1.47 -0.21 -4.80
CA VAL A 97 0.79 0.23 -3.58
C VAL A 97 1.80 0.83 -2.62
N SER A 98 1.76 2.14 -2.48
CA SER A 98 2.57 2.95 -1.57
C SER A 98 1.80 3.34 -0.30
N THR A 99 2.24 4.37 0.40
CA THR A 99 1.75 4.74 1.73
C THR A 99 1.57 6.25 1.89
N ALA A 100 0.62 6.66 2.71
CA ALA A 100 0.49 8.05 3.16
C ALA A 100 1.61 8.46 4.14
N CYS A 101 2.33 7.49 4.73
CA CYS A 101 3.50 7.79 5.57
C CYS A 101 4.68 8.37 4.78
N ALA A 102 4.57 8.50 3.45
CA ALA A 102 5.57 9.18 2.62
C ALA A 102 5.76 10.66 3.01
N PHE A 103 4.82 11.26 3.73
CA PHE A 103 4.86 12.65 4.18
C PHE A 103 5.26 12.77 5.65
N TYR A 104 5.72 13.97 6.05
CA TYR A 104 6.20 14.24 7.40
C TYR A 104 5.08 14.16 8.46
N GLY A 105 3.89 14.63 8.13
CA GLY A 105 2.71 14.54 8.98
C GLY A 105 2.60 15.67 10.00
N ASP A 106 3.09 16.86 9.67
CA ASP A 106 3.01 18.07 10.49
C ASP A 106 1.69 18.86 10.26
N ARG A 107 1.06 18.75 9.09
CA ARG A 107 -0.15 19.51 8.74
C ARG A 107 -1.35 18.68 8.27
N GLY A 108 -1.10 17.50 7.67
CA GLY A 108 -2.15 16.70 7.01
C GLY A 108 -2.60 17.26 5.65
N ASP A 109 -3.67 16.66 5.10
CA ASP A 109 -4.28 17.01 3.80
C ASP A 109 -3.28 17.15 2.64
N TYR A 110 -2.26 16.28 2.62
CA TYR A 110 -1.27 16.27 1.58
C TYR A 110 -1.87 15.83 0.25
N THR A 111 -1.44 16.47 -0.84
CA THR A 111 -1.86 16.20 -2.22
C THR A 111 -0.75 15.53 -3.02
N GLU A 112 -1.06 15.08 -4.23
CA GLU A 112 -0.07 14.48 -5.13
C GLU A 112 1.07 15.44 -5.50
N SER A 113 0.82 16.76 -5.48
CA SER A 113 1.82 17.80 -5.76
C SER A 113 2.72 18.15 -4.58
N ASP A 114 2.39 17.70 -3.36
CA ASP A 114 3.26 17.91 -2.20
C ASP A 114 4.52 17.05 -2.24
N LEU A 115 5.62 17.62 -1.73
CA LEU A 115 6.89 16.91 -1.66
C LEU A 115 6.87 15.89 -0.52
N PRO A 116 7.15 14.60 -0.81
CA PRO A 116 7.31 13.58 0.21
C PRO A 116 8.50 13.87 1.13
N TYR A 117 8.33 13.65 2.43
CA TYR A 117 9.38 13.73 3.44
C TYR A 117 9.16 12.63 4.49
N PRO A 118 9.75 11.43 4.29
CA PRO A 118 9.51 10.27 5.14
C PRO A 118 10.11 10.45 6.52
N LYS A 119 9.40 10.04 7.57
CA LYS A 119 9.78 10.21 8.98
C LYS A 119 10.45 8.98 9.58
N ASN A 120 10.34 7.82 8.95
CA ASN A 120 10.86 6.55 9.40
C ASN A 120 11.36 5.69 8.23
N TYR A 121 12.05 4.61 8.56
CA TYR A 121 12.71 3.78 7.54
C TYR A 121 11.70 3.07 6.64
N TYR A 122 10.56 2.59 7.18
CA TYR A 122 9.49 2.03 6.35
C TYR A 122 9.04 3.02 5.27
N ALA A 123 8.70 4.24 5.67
CA ALA A 123 8.24 5.27 4.75
C ALA A 123 9.32 5.63 3.71
N LEU A 124 10.59 5.66 4.11
CA LEU A 124 11.72 5.86 3.20
C LEU A 124 11.80 4.74 2.15
N THR A 125 11.74 3.47 2.58
CA THR A 125 11.81 2.34 1.62
C THR A 125 10.63 2.33 0.65
N LYS A 126 9.42 2.71 1.09
CA LYS A 126 8.27 2.85 0.19
C LYS A 126 8.46 3.99 -0.81
N LEU A 127 8.99 5.13 -0.37
CA LEU A 127 9.29 6.26 -1.26
C LEU A 127 10.36 5.90 -2.31
N LEU A 128 11.37 5.13 -1.94
CA LEU A 128 12.38 4.63 -2.89
C LEU A 128 11.78 3.63 -3.89
N GLY A 129 10.85 2.78 -3.46
CA GLY A 129 10.07 1.95 -4.38
C GLY A 129 9.24 2.79 -5.36
N GLU A 130 8.62 3.90 -4.91
CA GLU A 130 7.97 4.85 -5.83
C GLU A 130 8.96 5.41 -6.87
N ALA A 131 10.18 5.76 -6.43
CA ALA A 131 11.21 6.26 -7.33
C ALA A 131 11.61 5.22 -8.38
N ALA A 132 11.78 3.96 -7.99
CA ALA A 132 12.09 2.87 -8.91
C ALA A 132 11.00 2.74 -10.01
N VAL A 133 9.72 2.80 -9.63
CA VAL A 133 8.61 2.74 -10.59
C VAL A 133 8.56 3.97 -11.49
N ARG A 134 8.70 5.17 -10.92
CA ARG A 134 8.59 6.45 -11.65
C ARG A 134 9.71 6.69 -12.66
N HIS A 135 10.91 6.17 -12.39
CA HIS A 135 12.07 6.31 -13.28
C HIS A 135 12.28 5.09 -14.17
N SER A 136 11.34 4.15 -14.17
CA SER A 136 11.37 2.98 -15.03
C SER A 136 11.12 3.33 -16.51
N GLY A 137 11.51 2.42 -17.41
CA GLY A 137 11.17 2.47 -18.82
C GLY A 137 9.78 1.90 -19.14
N LEU A 138 8.95 1.58 -18.12
CA LEU A 138 7.58 1.09 -18.31
C LEU A 138 6.68 2.20 -18.85
N LYS A 139 5.91 1.91 -19.88
CA LYS A 139 5.03 2.89 -20.53
C LYS A 139 3.84 3.30 -19.67
N ARG A 140 3.35 2.39 -18.82
CA ARG A 140 2.16 2.59 -17.98
C ARG A 140 2.46 2.17 -16.56
N TRP A 141 2.40 3.12 -15.65
CA TRP A 141 2.55 2.85 -14.22
C TRP A 141 1.63 3.75 -13.40
N LEU A 142 1.26 3.23 -12.23
CA LEU A 142 0.47 3.92 -11.22
C LEU A 142 1.09 3.69 -9.85
N VAL A 143 1.38 4.77 -9.14
CA VAL A 143 1.76 4.75 -7.73
C VAL A 143 0.56 5.18 -6.91
N ILE A 144 0.05 4.31 -6.04
CA ILE A 144 -1.10 4.59 -5.18
C ILE A 144 -0.59 4.88 -3.77
N ARG A 145 -0.74 6.13 -3.29
CA ARG A 145 -0.53 6.47 -1.89
C ARG A 145 -1.85 6.35 -1.15
N THR A 146 -1.85 5.60 -0.06
CA THR A 146 -3.07 5.25 0.67
C THR A 146 -2.79 4.90 2.13
N ASN A 147 -3.85 4.84 2.93
CA ASN A 147 -3.87 4.26 4.27
C ASN A 147 -5.03 3.26 4.37
N PHE A 148 -4.77 2.05 4.82
CA PHE A 148 -5.82 1.05 4.98
C PHE A 148 -5.56 0.12 6.16
N VAL A 149 -6.63 -0.52 6.61
CA VAL A 149 -6.64 -1.59 7.61
C VAL A 149 -7.55 -2.74 7.17
N GLY A 150 -7.36 -3.91 7.75
CA GLY A 150 -8.33 -5.01 7.61
C GLY A 150 -9.62 -4.74 8.39
N ARG A 151 -10.66 -5.56 8.13
CA ARG A 151 -11.93 -5.52 8.89
C ARG A 151 -11.90 -6.40 10.13
N GLU A 152 -10.83 -7.13 10.36
CA GLU A 152 -10.65 -7.96 11.53
C GLU A 152 -10.64 -7.10 12.80
N LYS A 153 -10.91 -7.73 13.93
CA LYS A 153 -10.77 -7.10 15.25
C LYS A 153 -9.41 -6.42 15.37
N TRP A 154 -9.40 -5.18 15.89
CA TRP A 154 -8.16 -4.44 16.12
C TRP A 154 -7.22 -5.24 17.02
N ARG A 155 -6.01 -5.51 16.55
CA ARG A 155 -5.09 -6.45 17.19
C ARG A 155 -4.42 -5.96 18.46
N TYR A 156 -4.50 -4.65 18.73
CA TYR A 156 -3.88 -4.04 19.90
C TYR A 156 -4.91 -3.65 20.94
N PRO A 157 -4.57 -3.64 22.25
CA PRO A 157 -5.51 -3.22 23.29
C PRO A 157 -5.82 -1.71 23.24
N LYS A 158 -4.96 -0.92 22.59
CA LYS A 158 -5.09 0.54 22.47
C LYS A 158 -4.90 1.00 21.03
N ALA A 159 -5.44 2.20 20.74
CA ALA A 159 -5.22 2.88 19.46
C ALA A 159 -5.00 4.39 19.69
N PHE A 160 -4.22 5.02 18.81
CA PHE A 160 -3.86 6.43 18.92
C PHE A 160 -5.06 7.36 18.69
N ALA A 161 -5.37 8.21 19.66
CA ALA A 161 -6.40 9.24 19.55
C ALA A 161 -5.90 10.52 18.88
N ASP A 162 -4.57 10.69 18.78
CA ASP A 162 -3.86 11.85 18.24
C ASP A 162 -3.04 11.54 16.98
N ARG A 163 -3.32 10.44 16.30
CA ARG A 163 -2.74 10.06 15.01
C ARG A 163 -3.84 9.87 13.98
N TYR A 164 -3.79 10.64 12.89
CA TYR A 164 -4.91 10.80 11.96
C TYR A 164 -4.60 10.30 10.56
N GLY A 165 -5.64 9.93 9.82
CA GLY A 165 -5.55 9.54 8.41
C GLY A 165 -6.92 9.55 7.72
N THR A 166 -6.91 9.47 6.40
CA THR A 166 -8.06 9.26 5.53
C THR A 166 -8.08 7.79 5.11
N TYR A 167 -8.49 6.95 6.05
CA TYR A 167 -8.39 5.50 5.92
C TYR A 167 -9.47 4.89 5.04
N LEU A 168 -9.14 3.73 4.46
CA LEU A 168 -10.08 2.79 3.87
C LEU A 168 -9.95 1.42 4.56
N PHE A 169 -10.98 0.58 4.48
CA PHE A 169 -10.79 -0.83 4.72
C PHE A 169 -10.18 -1.49 3.48
N ALA A 170 -9.51 -2.61 3.67
CA ALA A 170 -8.78 -3.29 2.60
C ALA A 170 -9.69 -3.68 1.43
N ASP A 171 -10.93 -4.08 1.70
CA ASP A 171 -11.92 -4.40 0.68
C ASP A 171 -12.45 -3.14 -0.05
N ASP A 172 -12.64 -2.01 0.66
CA ASP A 172 -12.97 -0.71 0.05
C ASP A 172 -11.82 -0.26 -0.86
N LEU A 173 -10.58 -0.36 -0.39
CA LEU A 173 -9.39 -0.03 -1.17
C LEU A 173 -9.23 -0.95 -2.39
N ALA A 174 -9.48 -2.24 -2.24
CA ALA A 174 -9.40 -3.17 -3.38
C ALA A 174 -10.40 -2.80 -4.48
N ARG A 175 -11.65 -2.40 -4.12
CA ARG A 175 -12.65 -1.88 -5.08
C ARG A 175 -12.19 -0.57 -5.72
N ALA A 176 -11.62 0.34 -4.93
CA ALA A 176 -11.05 1.59 -5.43
C ALA A 176 -9.89 1.34 -6.42
N ILE A 177 -8.98 0.41 -6.10
CA ILE A 177 -7.89 0.01 -7.00
C ILE A 177 -8.44 -0.53 -8.31
N ARG A 178 -9.46 -1.40 -8.26
CA ARG A 178 -10.10 -1.90 -9.48
C ARG A 178 -10.67 -0.75 -10.32
N GLU A 179 -11.41 0.16 -9.70
CA GLU A 179 -12.00 1.30 -10.42
C GLU A 179 -10.94 2.17 -11.12
N VAL A 180 -9.83 2.50 -10.43
CA VAL A 180 -8.79 3.36 -11.03
C VAL A 180 -7.95 2.61 -12.08
N THR A 181 -7.79 1.29 -11.94
CA THR A 181 -7.08 0.45 -12.93
C THR A 181 -7.94 0.18 -14.16
N ASP A 182 -9.25 0.00 -14.01
CA ASP A 182 -10.19 -0.14 -15.14
C ASP A 182 -10.24 1.14 -16.00
N LYS A 183 -9.96 2.31 -15.39
CA LYS A 183 -9.80 3.61 -16.07
C LYS A 183 -8.39 3.84 -16.63
N GLU A 184 -7.49 2.88 -16.51
CA GLU A 184 -6.07 2.98 -16.91
C GLU A 184 -5.35 4.22 -16.35
N THR A 185 -5.69 4.63 -15.13
CA THR A 185 -5.10 5.82 -14.47
C THR A 185 -3.59 5.63 -14.29
N THR A 186 -2.80 6.64 -14.65
CA THR A 186 -1.31 6.59 -14.56
C THR A 186 -0.77 7.71 -13.68
N GLY A 187 0.51 7.61 -13.31
CA GLY A 187 1.19 8.60 -12.48
C GLY A 187 1.02 8.34 -10.98
N VAL A 188 1.21 9.36 -10.15
CA VAL A 188 0.97 9.28 -8.71
C VAL A 188 -0.49 9.63 -8.42
N LEU A 189 -1.14 8.84 -7.57
CA LEU A 189 -2.55 9.01 -7.20
C LEU A 189 -2.74 8.78 -5.70
N HIS A 190 -3.47 9.65 -5.04
CA HIS A 190 -3.95 9.44 -3.69
C HIS A 190 -5.31 8.74 -3.73
N VAL A 191 -5.36 7.49 -3.23
CA VAL A 191 -6.60 6.71 -3.09
C VAL A 191 -6.95 6.66 -1.62
N VAL A 192 -7.96 7.43 -1.21
CA VAL A 192 -8.22 7.77 0.19
C VAL A 192 -9.69 7.68 0.55
N GLY A 193 -9.95 7.49 1.84
CA GLY A 193 -11.30 7.56 2.41
C GLY A 193 -11.85 8.99 2.48
N ASP A 194 -13.17 9.08 2.60
CA ASP A 194 -13.95 10.32 2.62
C ASP A 194 -13.92 11.05 3.98
N ARG A 195 -13.23 10.50 4.99
CA ARG A 195 -13.22 11.05 6.35
C ARG A 195 -11.82 11.05 6.97
N ARG A 196 -11.50 12.16 7.63
CA ARG A 196 -10.39 12.22 8.56
C ARG A 196 -10.78 11.55 9.87
N LEU A 197 -10.08 10.51 10.27
CA LEU A 197 -10.28 9.77 11.51
C LEU A 197 -8.96 9.64 12.25
N SER A 198 -9.03 9.67 13.59
CA SER A 198 -7.93 9.14 14.40
C SER A 198 -7.87 7.61 14.27
N MET A 199 -6.72 7.01 14.56
CA MET A 199 -6.62 5.54 14.59
C MET A 199 -7.57 4.94 15.64
N PHE A 200 -7.85 5.65 16.73
CA PHE A 200 -8.80 5.23 17.74
C PHE A 200 -10.24 5.18 17.21
N GLU A 201 -10.69 6.24 16.53
CA GLU A 201 -12.02 6.26 15.89
C GLU A 201 -12.15 5.17 14.83
N LEU A 202 -11.11 4.94 14.02
CA LEU A 202 -11.08 3.85 13.05
C LEU A 202 -11.17 2.48 13.73
N ALA A 203 -10.35 2.23 14.75
CA ALA A 203 -10.31 0.95 15.45
C ALA A 203 -11.65 0.62 16.12
N ARG A 204 -12.38 1.63 16.62
CA ARG A 204 -13.71 1.47 17.24
C ARG A 204 -14.78 0.97 16.26
N ILE A 205 -14.59 1.13 14.96
CA ILE A 205 -15.55 0.59 13.98
C ILE A 205 -15.62 -0.93 14.05
N THR A 206 -14.47 -1.61 14.26
CA THR A 206 -14.40 -3.08 14.35
C THR A 206 -14.24 -3.59 15.79
N THR A 207 -13.84 -2.73 16.72
CA THR A 207 -13.52 -3.09 18.12
C THR A 207 -14.00 -1.98 19.06
N PRO A 208 -15.29 -1.97 19.44
CA PRO A 208 -15.88 -0.89 20.23
C PRO A 208 -15.23 -0.67 21.61
N ASP A 209 -14.62 -1.68 22.18
CA ASP A 209 -13.97 -1.73 23.50
C ASP A 209 -12.49 -1.34 23.48
N VAL A 210 -11.90 -1.03 22.32
CA VAL A 210 -10.50 -0.56 22.23
C VAL A 210 -10.29 0.70 23.07
N GLN A 211 -9.16 0.79 23.77
CA GLN A 211 -8.85 1.93 24.62
C GLN A 211 -8.02 2.99 23.86
N PRO A 212 -8.21 4.30 24.15
CA PRO A 212 -7.39 5.33 23.56
C PRO A 212 -5.97 5.33 24.15
N MET A 213 -5.00 5.78 23.36
CA MET A 213 -3.66 6.17 23.77
C MET A 213 -3.20 7.40 22.99
N THR A 214 -2.17 8.07 23.47
CA THR A 214 -1.54 9.21 22.77
C THR A 214 -0.10 8.89 22.38
N LEU A 215 0.43 9.64 21.42
CA LEU A 215 1.82 9.53 20.98
C LEU A 215 2.81 9.83 22.10
N ASP A 216 2.46 10.66 23.07
CA ASP A 216 3.29 10.94 24.23
C ASP A 216 3.62 9.68 25.05
N SER A 217 2.72 8.72 25.08
CA SER A 217 2.91 7.43 25.75
C SER A 217 3.64 6.39 24.89
N TYR A 218 3.87 6.68 23.60
CA TYR A 218 4.50 5.75 22.67
C TYR A 218 6.01 5.75 22.84
N ARG A 219 6.60 4.55 22.85
CA ARG A 219 8.04 4.31 22.90
C ARG A 219 8.45 3.42 21.74
N GLY A 220 8.74 4.04 20.62
CA GLY A 220 9.10 3.33 19.38
C GLY A 220 9.64 4.29 18.32
N PRO A 221 9.86 3.81 17.11
CA PRO A 221 10.31 4.62 15.99
C PRO A 221 9.39 5.82 15.72
N PRO A 222 9.91 6.92 15.15
CA PRO A 222 9.09 8.07 14.80
C PRO A 222 7.89 7.68 13.91
N LEU A 223 6.70 8.14 14.27
CA LEU A 223 5.48 7.92 13.51
C LEU A 223 5.03 9.21 12.81
N THR A 224 4.49 9.09 11.63
CA THR A 224 3.77 10.17 10.95
C THR A 224 2.49 10.45 11.74
N ILE A 225 2.29 11.69 12.17
CA ILE A 225 1.18 12.08 13.06
C ILE A 225 -0.09 12.25 12.25
N ASP A 226 -0.12 13.19 11.32
CA ASP A 226 -1.26 13.40 10.43
C ASP A 226 -0.94 12.87 9.02
N MET A 227 -1.55 11.72 8.71
CA MET A 227 -1.39 11.03 7.43
C MET A 227 -2.59 11.29 6.52
N THR A 228 -3.35 12.34 6.78
CA THR A 228 -4.48 12.65 5.91
C THR A 228 -3.96 13.06 4.54
N LEU A 229 -4.57 12.50 3.52
CA LEU A 229 -4.32 12.81 2.13
C LEU A 229 -5.60 13.33 1.49
N ARG A 230 -5.44 14.14 0.47
CA ARG A 230 -6.48 14.57 -0.45
C ARG A 230 -5.99 14.31 -1.88
N SER A 231 -6.86 13.87 -2.77
CA SER A 231 -6.50 13.77 -4.17
C SER A 231 -6.94 15.04 -4.93
N GLU A 232 -6.06 15.53 -5.79
CA GLU A 232 -6.35 16.58 -6.79
C GLU A 232 -6.94 16.00 -8.08
N ARG A 233 -6.97 14.66 -8.19
CA ARG A 233 -7.26 13.96 -9.45
C ARG A 233 -8.57 13.19 -9.44
N ILE A 234 -9.00 12.72 -8.25
CA ILE A 234 -10.23 11.94 -8.07
C ILE A 234 -10.92 12.30 -6.76
N PRO A 235 -12.24 12.12 -6.65
CA PRO A 235 -12.93 12.24 -5.37
C PRO A 235 -12.50 11.14 -4.39
N PRO A 236 -12.67 11.37 -3.06
CA PRO A 236 -12.41 10.33 -2.07
C PRO A 236 -13.43 9.19 -2.17
N PHE A 237 -13.01 8.00 -1.76
CA PHE A 237 -13.85 6.81 -1.70
C PHE A 237 -14.57 6.72 -0.35
N LYS A 238 -15.77 6.15 -0.35
CA LYS A 238 -16.53 5.96 0.88
C LYS A 238 -15.89 4.90 1.76
N LEU A 239 -15.62 5.25 3.02
CA LEU A 239 -15.27 4.27 4.04
C LEU A 239 -16.55 3.59 4.53
N THR A 240 -16.77 2.32 4.16
CA THR A 240 -17.95 1.56 4.57
C THR A 240 -17.81 1.06 6.01
N ARG A 241 -18.87 1.17 6.83
CA ARG A 241 -18.85 0.70 8.24
C ARG A 241 -19.09 -0.80 8.35
N THR A 242 -19.83 -1.36 7.41
CA THR A 242 -20.20 -2.78 7.33
C THR A 242 -19.60 -3.40 6.07
N GLY A 243 -19.28 -4.67 6.11
CA GLY A 243 -18.82 -5.41 4.93
C GLY A 243 -19.91 -5.54 3.86
N PRO A 244 -19.58 -6.04 2.66
CA PRO A 244 -20.50 -6.14 1.52
C PRO A 244 -21.72 -7.07 1.73
N GLU A 245 -21.79 -7.80 2.84
CA GLU A 245 -22.88 -8.74 3.14
C GLU A 245 -24.04 -8.12 3.95
N SER A 246 -24.02 -6.82 4.19
CA SER A 246 -24.99 -6.11 5.05
C SER A 246 -25.78 -5.01 4.34
N GLU A 247 -25.92 -5.09 3.01
CA GLU A 247 -26.86 -4.30 2.21
C GLU A 247 -28.05 -5.13 1.76
#